data_5808c7e1a0f12484bcbc2c1d8916eb25
#
_entry.id   5808c7e1a0f12484bcbc2c1d8916eb25
#
_cell.length_a   1.000
_cell.length_b   1.000
_cell.length_c   1.000
_cell.angle_alpha   90.00
_cell.angle_beta   90.00
_cell.angle_gamma   90.00
#
_symmetry.space_group_name_H-M   'P 1'
#
loop_
_entity.id
_entity.type
_entity.pdbx_description
1 polymer ?
#
loop_
_entity_poly.entity_id
_entity_poly.type
_entity_poly.pdbx_seq_one_letter_code
_entity_poly.pdbx_strand_id
1 'polypeptide(L)'
;MRITRLGPVLAAVALVSAAAACGGSGGSGSSGVTVTTTVTETATETGGSTGGTASAAPCAASDFLSVLKTAMDGSAPDLTIVKVKVTRCQNDYAFVLAVPDNSSCQSGGSCFDSAQVLLGWDGTTWNILNSGTDIGCTSIPLSDQTLVACKALGYSILTSTTFKMPSRNVGCELSGTTLRCDIRSGLKPPPAKSCSGDWGGVTIGSKGPAKPLCASDTIYDDSAPTLEYGSVWGGEGITCVSNQSGLQCSNMPGGHTFFLSRQSWAAT
;
A
#
# COMPACT_ATOMS: atom_id res chain seq x y z
N MET A 1 25.40 22.64 -10.91
CA MET A 1 25.01 21.25 -10.68
C MET A 1 23.94 20.93 -11.72
N ARG A 2 24.25 20.12 -12.76
CA ARG A 2 23.36 19.87 -13.91
C ARG A 2 22.40 18.76 -13.54
N ILE A 3 21.11 19.07 -13.49
CA ILE A 3 20.03 18.08 -13.29
C ILE A 3 19.72 17.48 -14.66
N THR A 4 20.07 16.21 -14.82
CA THR A 4 19.74 15.41 -16.01
C THR A 4 18.25 15.06 -15.94
N ARG A 5 17.47 15.55 -16.92
CA ARG A 5 16.05 15.19 -17.06
C ARG A 5 15.97 13.71 -17.46
N LEU A 6 15.42 12.89 -16.57
CA LEU A 6 14.96 11.53 -16.89
C LEU A 6 13.66 11.65 -17.70
N GLY A 7 13.66 11.05 -18.89
CA GLY A 7 12.50 10.97 -19.75
C GLY A 7 11.37 10.12 -19.13
N PRO A 8 10.12 10.24 -19.67
CA PRO A 8 8.98 9.53 -19.14
C PRO A 8 9.15 8.01 -19.32
N VAL A 9 9.25 7.29 -18.22
CA VAL A 9 9.10 5.83 -18.20
C VAL A 9 7.61 5.56 -18.33
N LEU A 10 7.18 5.08 -19.48
CA LEU A 10 5.86 4.51 -19.69
C LEU A 10 5.72 3.27 -18.79
N ALA A 11 5.10 3.43 -17.63
CA ALA A 11 4.69 2.32 -16.81
C ALA A 11 3.53 1.60 -17.53
N ALA A 12 3.81 0.41 -18.05
CA ALA A 12 2.78 -0.46 -18.60
C ALA A 12 1.87 -0.90 -17.44
N VAL A 13 0.63 -0.43 -17.45
CA VAL A 13 -0.41 -0.86 -16.51
C VAL A 13 -0.84 -2.27 -16.92
N ALA A 14 -0.37 -3.27 -16.20
CA ALA A 14 -0.87 -4.64 -16.35
C ALA A 14 -2.15 -4.80 -15.53
N LEU A 15 -3.29 -4.65 -16.18
CA LEU A 15 -4.59 -5.04 -15.62
C LEU A 15 -4.72 -6.57 -15.70
N VAL A 16 -4.60 -7.25 -14.59
CA VAL A 16 -4.93 -8.68 -14.47
C VAL A 16 -6.44 -8.80 -14.36
N SER A 17 -7.09 -9.17 -15.46
CA SER A 17 -8.50 -9.49 -15.47
C SER A 17 -8.70 -10.86 -14.80
N ALA A 18 -9.17 -10.89 -13.57
CA ALA A 18 -9.70 -12.10 -12.95
C ALA A 18 -11.19 -12.22 -13.30
N ALA A 19 -11.52 -13.05 -14.30
CA ALA A 19 -12.88 -13.43 -14.55
C ALA A 19 -13.33 -14.42 -13.46
N ALA A 20 -14.09 -13.95 -12.48
CA ALA A 20 -14.78 -14.79 -11.53
C ALA A 20 -16.10 -15.25 -12.14
N ALA A 21 -16.21 -16.55 -12.48
CA ALA A 21 -17.45 -17.19 -12.87
C ALA A 21 -18.36 -17.29 -11.63
N CYS A 22 -19.44 -16.52 -11.60
CA CYS A 22 -20.48 -16.62 -10.59
C CYS A 22 -21.42 -17.77 -10.93
N GLY A 23 -21.28 -18.89 -10.19
CA GLY A 23 -22.32 -19.90 -10.06
C GLY A 23 -23.31 -19.45 -8.99
N GLY A 24 -24.60 -19.33 -9.36
CA GLY A 24 -25.65 -18.86 -8.47
C GLY A 24 -26.17 -19.93 -7.51
N SER A 25 -26.64 -19.51 -6.37
CA SER A 25 -27.96 -19.89 -5.83
C SER A 25 -28.26 -19.23 -4.47
N GLY A 26 -29.45 -18.61 -4.40
CA GLY A 26 -30.37 -18.75 -3.27
C GLY A 26 -30.25 -17.77 -2.10
N GLY A 27 -31.10 -16.72 -2.12
CA GLY A 27 -32.06 -16.41 -1.08
C GLY A 27 -31.58 -15.78 0.23
N SER A 28 -32.02 -14.59 0.47
CA SER A 28 -32.76 -14.05 1.62
C SER A 28 -32.39 -12.60 1.90
N GLY A 29 -33.43 -11.76 1.91
CA GLY A 29 -33.34 -10.33 2.04
C GLY A 29 -32.78 -9.86 3.39
N SER A 30 -32.06 -8.75 3.30
CA SER A 30 -31.80 -7.89 4.44
C SER A 30 -31.87 -6.44 3.99
N SER A 31 -32.76 -5.71 4.63
CA SER A 31 -33.04 -4.30 4.37
C SER A 31 -31.82 -3.44 4.68
N GLY A 32 -31.18 -2.92 3.65
CA GLY A 32 -30.07 -2.00 3.77
C GLY A 32 -30.55 -0.60 4.17
N VAL A 33 -30.17 -0.16 5.36
CA VAL A 33 -30.31 1.24 5.78
C VAL A 33 -29.26 2.06 5.02
N THR A 34 -29.73 2.93 4.12
CA THR A 34 -28.88 3.89 3.43
C THR A 34 -28.57 5.06 4.38
N VAL A 35 -27.37 5.06 4.96
CA VAL A 35 -26.86 6.22 5.70
C VAL A 35 -26.22 7.17 4.70
N THR A 36 -26.94 8.24 4.35
CA THR A 36 -26.41 9.36 3.59
C THR A 36 -25.67 10.28 4.55
N THR A 37 -24.36 10.16 4.63
CA THR A 37 -23.52 11.14 5.35
C THR A 37 -23.17 12.27 4.39
N THR A 38 -23.84 13.40 4.55
CA THR A 38 -23.48 14.66 3.91
C THR A 38 -22.27 15.22 4.66
N VAL A 39 -21.08 15.15 4.07
CA VAL A 39 -19.90 15.84 4.62
C VAL A 39 -19.90 17.25 4.07
N THR A 40 -20.20 18.22 4.93
CA THR A 40 -20.05 19.65 4.64
C THR A 40 -18.57 20.00 4.79
N GLU A 41 -17.89 20.28 3.68
CA GLU A 41 -16.54 20.83 3.70
C GLU A 41 -16.60 22.30 4.15
N THR A 42 -16.01 22.57 5.30
CA THR A 42 -15.69 23.96 5.71
C THR A 42 -14.23 24.20 5.35
N ALA A 43 -14.00 24.90 4.26
CA ALA A 43 -12.69 25.41 3.90
C ALA A 43 -12.31 26.55 4.83
N THR A 44 -11.30 26.33 5.68
CA THR A 44 -10.67 27.42 6.45
C THR A 44 -9.43 27.87 5.69
N GLU A 45 -9.55 28.98 4.98
CA GLU A 45 -8.40 29.69 4.42
C GLU A 45 -7.69 30.45 5.56
N THR A 46 -6.40 30.16 5.77
CA THR A 46 -5.52 31.04 6.56
C THR A 46 -4.28 31.36 5.74
N GLY A 47 -4.10 32.65 5.56
CA GLY A 47 -3.29 33.34 4.58
C GLY A 47 -1.78 33.29 4.71
N GLY A 48 -1.17 33.57 3.56
CA GLY A 48 -0.05 34.50 3.37
C GLY A 48 1.35 33.97 3.51
N SER A 49 1.97 33.59 2.37
CA SER A 49 3.40 33.88 2.16
C SER A 49 3.68 34.01 0.66
N THR A 50 4.21 35.16 0.28
CA THR A 50 4.61 35.53 -1.08
C THR A 50 5.88 34.80 -1.49
N GLY A 51 5.74 33.92 -2.46
CA GLY A 51 6.82 33.26 -3.18
C GLY A 51 6.21 32.36 -4.23
N GLY A 52 6.43 32.67 -5.52
CA GLY A 52 5.99 32.02 -6.76
C GLY A 52 4.83 31.02 -6.61
N THR A 53 3.64 31.40 -7.03
CA THR A 53 2.43 30.58 -6.95
C THR A 53 2.57 29.30 -7.78
N ALA A 54 3.08 28.22 -7.18
CA ALA A 54 2.71 26.90 -7.63
C ALA A 54 1.19 26.79 -7.38
N SER A 55 0.42 26.62 -8.46
CA SER A 55 -1.02 26.41 -8.33
C SER A 55 -1.26 25.19 -7.46
N ALA A 56 -2.05 25.34 -6.41
CA ALA A 56 -2.42 24.19 -5.58
C ALA A 56 -3.02 23.10 -6.47
N ALA A 57 -2.67 21.85 -6.21
CA ALA A 57 -3.18 20.72 -6.98
C ALA A 57 -4.71 20.68 -6.92
N PRO A 58 -5.42 20.62 -8.06
CA PRO A 58 -6.88 20.59 -8.08
C PRO A 58 -7.40 19.25 -7.57
N CYS A 59 -8.35 19.24 -6.62
CA CYS A 59 -8.83 18.06 -5.94
C CYS A 59 -10.30 17.70 -6.25
N ALA A 60 -10.90 18.29 -7.27
CA ALA A 60 -12.26 17.94 -7.66
C ALA A 60 -12.30 16.57 -8.38
N ALA A 61 -13.35 15.80 -8.16
CA ALA A 61 -13.51 14.50 -8.83
C ALA A 61 -13.45 14.57 -10.35
N SER A 62 -13.88 15.69 -10.95
CA SER A 62 -13.78 15.99 -12.37
C SER A 62 -12.34 16.02 -12.88
N ASP A 63 -11.41 16.51 -12.07
CA ASP A 63 -10.01 16.66 -12.45
C ASP A 63 -9.35 15.29 -12.64
N PHE A 64 -9.69 14.35 -11.76
CA PHE A 64 -9.22 12.97 -11.85
C PHE A 64 -9.93 12.17 -12.93
N LEU A 65 -11.23 12.44 -13.19
CA LEU A 65 -12.01 11.69 -14.17
C LEU A 65 -11.44 11.83 -15.58
N SER A 66 -10.98 13.03 -15.96
CA SER A 66 -10.35 13.27 -17.26
C SER A 66 -9.04 12.50 -17.41
N VAL A 67 -8.19 12.52 -16.38
CA VAL A 67 -6.91 11.81 -16.36
C VAL A 67 -7.12 10.30 -16.45
N LEU A 68 -8.06 9.76 -15.66
CA LEU A 68 -8.34 8.33 -15.64
C LEU A 68 -8.95 7.83 -16.94
N LYS A 69 -9.84 8.59 -17.56
CA LYS A 69 -10.37 8.27 -18.91
C LYS A 69 -9.23 8.19 -19.92
N THR A 70 -8.38 9.21 -20.00
CA THR A 70 -7.25 9.23 -20.94
C THR A 70 -6.28 8.07 -20.71
N ALA A 71 -6.02 7.72 -19.47
CA ALA A 71 -5.07 6.65 -19.15
C ALA A 71 -5.64 5.24 -19.38
N MET A 72 -6.97 5.07 -19.28
CA MET A 72 -7.62 3.76 -19.31
C MET A 72 -8.24 3.42 -20.69
N ASP A 73 -8.58 4.42 -21.51
CA ASP A 73 -9.18 4.23 -22.85
C ASP A 73 -8.34 3.35 -23.81
N GLY A 74 -7.06 3.11 -23.49
CA GLY A 74 -6.20 2.20 -24.26
C GLY A 74 -5.95 0.83 -23.61
N SER A 75 -6.41 0.63 -22.37
CA SER A 75 -6.04 -0.55 -21.58
C SER A 75 -7.04 -1.69 -21.65
N ALA A 76 -8.33 -1.38 -21.85
CA ALA A 76 -9.40 -2.34 -22.06
C ALA A 76 -10.51 -1.68 -22.87
N PRO A 77 -10.87 -2.20 -24.05
CA PRO A 77 -11.79 -1.54 -24.98
C PRO A 77 -13.21 -1.35 -24.42
N ASP A 78 -13.60 -2.16 -23.44
CA ASP A 78 -14.94 -2.10 -22.83
C ASP A 78 -14.96 -1.41 -21.46
N LEU A 79 -13.81 -0.92 -20.97
CA LEU A 79 -13.72 -0.26 -19.67
C LEU A 79 -13.98 1.24 -19.81
N THR A 80 -15.08 1.70 -19.26
CA THR A 80 -15.40 3.13 -19.16
C THR A 80 -15.51 3.55 -17.70
N ILE A 81 -14.76 4.56 -17.28
CA ILE A 81 -14.88 5.12 -15.93
C ILE A 81 -15.98 6.17 -15.93
N VAL A 82 -17.01 5.96 -15.13
CA VAL A 82 -18.18 6.85 -15.06
C VAL A 82 -18.15 7.77 -13.84
N LYS A 83 -17.43 7.37 -12.78
CA LYS A 83 -17.39 8.14 -11.54
C LYS A 83 -16.03 8.00 -10.86
N VAL A 84 -15.59 9.07 -10.20
CA VAL A 84 -14.45 9.08 -9.32
C VAL A 84 -14.90 9.50 -7.93
N LYS A 85 -14.50 8.75 -6.91
CA LYS A 85 -14.66 9.12 -5.51
C LYS A 85 -13.29 9.49 -4.95
N VAL A 86 -13.10 10.75 -4.59
CA VAL A 86 -11.87 11.21 -3.93
C VAL A 86 -11.89 10.71 -2.49
N THR A 87 -10.89 9.92 -2.12
CA THR A 87 -10.73 9.40 -0.76
C THR A 87 -9.87 10.33 0.07
N ARG A 88 -8.76 10.79 -0.52
CA ARG A 88 -7.85 11.80 0.05
C ARG A 88 -7.23 12.62 -1.07
N CYS A 89 -6.98 13.90 -0.83
CA CYS A 89 -6.24 14.77 -1.75
C CYS A 89 -5.58 15.86 -0.92
N GLN A 90 -4.24 15.86 -0.86
CA GLN A 90 -3.44 16.85 -0.15
C GLN A 90 -1.96 16.71 -0.50
N ASN A 91 -1.18 17.79 -0.31
CA ASN A 91 0.28 17.79 -0.47
C ASN A 91 0.72 17.22 -1.83
N ASP A 92 0.05 17.63 -2.91
CA ASP A 92 0.33 17.19 -4.28
C ASP A 92 0.12 15.68 -4.53
N TYR A 93 -0.64 15.01 -3.68
CA TYR A 93 -1.03 13.61 -3.86
C TYR A 93 -2.53 13.41 -3.69
N ALA A 94 -3.07 12.44 -4.43
CA ALA A 94 -4.45 12.04 -4.31
C ALA A 94 -4.60 10.52 -4.30
N PHE A 95 -5.55 10.04 -3.49
CA PHE A 95 -6.00 8.66 -3.48
C PHE A 95 -7.49 8.64 -3.82
N VAL A 96 -7.81 8.00 -4.94
CA VAL A 96 -9.17 8.00 -5.48
C VAL A 96 -9.65 6.58 -5.80
N LEU A 97 -10.97 6.40 -5.84
CA LEU A 97 -11.62 5.20 -6.33
C LEU A 97 -12.24 5.50 -7.69
N ALA A 98 -11.76 4.84 -8.73
CA ALA A 98 -12.31 4.87 -10.08
C ALA A 98 -13.43 3.83 -10.18
N VAL A 99 -14.63 4.27 -10.53
CA VAL A 99 -15.82 3.39 -10.62
C VAL A 99 -16.14 3.18 -12.10
N PRO A 100 -16.09 1.91 -12.57
CA PRO A 100 -16.42 1.57 -13.96
C PRO A 100 -17.93 1.64 -14.23
N ASP A 101 -18.28 1.77 -15.51
CA ASP A 101 -19.64 1.55 -15.98
C ASP A 101 -19.91 0.04 -16.10
N ASN A 102 -20.72 -0.47 -15.21
CA ASN A 102 -21.15 -1.87 -15.20
C ASN A 102 -22.60 -2.03 -15.70
N SER A 103 -23.13 -1.07 -16.43
CA SER A 103 -24.52 -1.13 -16.95
C SER A 103 -24.76 -2.33 -17.87
N SER A 104 -23.76 -2.76 -18.62
CA SER A 104 -23.82 -3.93 -19.52
C SER A 104 -23.63 -5.28 -18.79
N CYS A 105 -23.21 -5.28 -17.54
CA CYS A 105 -22.88 -6.45 -16.75
C CYS A 105 -24.08 -7.42 -16.61
N GLN A 106 -25.29 -6.89 -16.43
CA GLN A 106 -26.52 -7.69 -16.29
C GLN A 106 -27.00 -8.33 -17.59
N SER A 107 -26.53 -7.85 -18.73
CA SER A 107 -26.89 -8.38 -20.07
C SER A 107 -25.82 -9.28 -20.68
N GLY A 108 -24.88 -9.79 -19.88
CA GLY A 108 -23.81 -10.70 -20.32
C GLY A 108 -22.55 -9.97 -20.80
N GLY A 109 -22.43 -8.67 -20.58
CA GLY A 109 -21.21 -7.91 -20.81
C GLY A 109 -20.16 -8.11 -19.72
N SER A 110 -18.96 -7.56 -19.92
CA SER A 110 -17.87 -7.60 -18.95
C SER A 110 -18.21 -6.79 -17.71
N CYS A 111 -17.89 -7.33 -16.54
CA CYS A 111 -18.00 -6.65 -15.26
C CYS A 111 -16.60 -6.29 -14.76
N PHE A 112 -16.43 -5.07 -14.30
CA PHE A 112 -15.16 -4.58 -13.78
C PHE A 112 -15.30 -4.15 -12.32
N ASP A 113 -14.30 -4.48 -11.51
CA ASP A 113 -14.21 -3.97 -10.14
C ASP A 113 -13.76 -2.51 -10.14
N SER A 114 -14.17 -1.77 -9.10
CA SER A 114 -13.67 -0.42 -8.89
C SER A 114 -12.17 -0.47 -8.59
N ALA A 115 -11.39 0.38 -9.26
CA ALA A 115 -9.96 0.47 -9.07
C ALA A 115 -9.60 1.59 -8.09
N GLN A 116 -8.71 1.30 -7.16
CA GLN A 116 -8.02 2.30 -6.36
C GLN A 116 -6.89 2.89 -7.19
N VAL A 117 -6.73 4.21 -7.17
CA VAL A 117 -5.69 4.91 -7.92
C VAL A 117 -5.00 5.92 -7.03
N LEU A 118 -3.68 5.83 -6.99
CA LEU A 118 -2.79 6.80 -6.34
C LEU A 118 -2.22 7.71 -7.41
N LEU A 119 -2.35 9.03 -7.22
CA LEU A 119 -1.87 10.04 -8.16
C LEU A 119 -0.91 11.01 -7.46
N GLY A 120 0.01 11.57 -8.25
CA GLY A 120 0.90 12.66 -7.86
C GLY A 120 0.76 13.83 -8.83
N TRP A 121 0.76 15.05 -8.30
CA TRP A 121 0.71 16.30 -9.05
C TRP A 121 2.13 16.78 -9.37
N ASP A 122 2.44 17.07 -10.63
CA ASP A 122 3.76 17.56 -11.06
C ASP A 122 3.87 19.10 -11.16
N GLY A 123 2.82 19.81 -10.72
CA GLY A 123 2.68 21.25 -10.87
C GLY A 123 1.79 21.67 -12.06
N THR A 124 1.46 20.74 -12.96
CA THR A 124 0.66 20.98 -14.18
C THR A 124 -0.40 19.92 -14.43
N THR A 125 -0.08 18.65 -14.14
CA THR A 125 -0.97 17.52 -14.40
C THR A 125 -0.90 16.48 -13.28
N TRP A 126 -2.01 15.73 -13.12
CA TRP A 126 -2.05 14.54 -12.30
C TRP A 126 -1.46 13.35 -13.05
N ASN A 127 -0.52 12.65 -12.43
CA ASN A 127 0.13 11.46 -12.95
C ASN A 127 -0.24 10.25 -12.10
N ILE A 128 -0.61 9.12 -12.72
CA ILE A 128 -0.89 7.89 -12.02
C ILE A 128 0.43 7.28 -11.52
N LEU A 129 0.54 7.10 -10.20
CA LEU A 129 1.70 6.49 -9.54
C LEU A 129 1.48 4.98 -9.34
N ASN A 130 0.25 4.59 -9.03
CA ASN A 130 -0.13 3.20 -8.84
C ASN A 130 -1.64 3.03 -9.04
N SER A 131 -2.07 1.86 -9.52
CA SER A 131 -3.48 1.52 -9.69
C SER A 131 -3.72 0.02 -9.53
N GLY A 132 -4.88 -0.35 -9.01
CA GLY A 132 -5.27 -1.75 -8.81
C GLY A 132 -6.52 -1.86 -7.93
N THR A 133 -6.96 -3.08 -7.67
CA THR A 133 -8.13 -3.34 -6.82
C THR A 133 -7.80 -3.27 -5.34
N ASP A 134 -6.53 -3.47 -4.98
CA ASP A 134 -6.04 -3.40 -3.60
C ASP A 134 -4.63 -2.80 -3.56
N ILE A 135 -4.53 -1.47 -3.73
CA ILE A 135 -3.28 -0.71 -3.68
C ILE A 135 -3.22 0.24 -2.49
N GLY A 136 -4.04 0.02 -1.48
CA GLY A 136 -4.10 0.86 -0.29
C GLY A 136 -2.72 1.08 0.36
N CYS A 137 -2.56 2.20 1.05
CA CYS A 137 -1.31 2.53 1.75
C CYS A 137 -0.94 1.54 2.88
N THR A 138 -1.79 0.56 3.14
CA THR A 138 -1.55 -0.57 4.05
C THR A 138 -1.42 -1.91 3.33
N SER A 139 -1.48 -1.92 1.99
CA SER A 139 -1.32 -3.12 1.16
C SER A 139 0.13 -3.20 0.70
N ILE A 140 0.83 -4.26 1.05
CA ILE A 140 2.24 -4.45 0.70
C ILE A 140 2.39 -5.50 -0.43
N PRO A 141 3.44 -5.40 -1.26
CA PRO A 141 4.58 -4.45 -1.19
C PRO A 141 4.24 -3.04 -1.70
N LEU A 142 4.89 -2.03 -1.12
CA LEU A 142 4.80 -0.64 -1.58
C LEU A 142 6.16 -0.18 -2.13
N SER A 143 6.14 0.54 -3.26
CA SER A 143 7.34 1.21 -3.76
C SER A 143 7.69 2.43 -2.88
N ASP A 144 8.95 2.88 -2.92
CA ASP A 144 9.37 4.09 -2.21
C ASP A 144 8.54 5.31 -2.61
N GLN A 145 8.19 5.44 -3.89
CA GLN A 145 7.32 6.51 -4.38
C GLN A 145 5.91 6.42 -3.76
N THR A 146 5.36 5.22 -3.65
CA THR A 146 4.05 4.99 -3.01
C THR A 146 4.11 5.32 -1.51
N LEU A 147 5.19 4.95 -0.82
CA LEU A 147 5.40 5.30 0.60
C LEU A 147 5.43 6.81 0.82
N VAL A 148 6.16 7.55 -0.03
CA VAL A 148 6.21 9.03 0.02
C VAL A 148 4.81 9.61 -0.16
N ALA A 149 4.06 9.16 -1.15
CA ALA A 149 2.70 9.61 -1.41
C ALA A 149 1.76 9.28 -0.25
N CYS A 150 1.82 8.08 0.30
CA CYS A 150 1.01 7.66 1.44
C CYS A 150 1.29 8.51 2.69
N LYS A 151 2.57 8.80 2.96
CA LYS A 151 2.96 9.69 4.05
C LYS A 151 2.42 11.10 3.86
N ALA A 152 2.55 11.65 2.64
CA ALA A 152 2.02 12.96 2.29
C ALA A 152 0.48 13.02 2.42
N LEU A 153 -0.21 11.93 2.13
CA LEU A 153 -1.66 11.78 2.34
C LEU A 153 -2.06 11.54 3.80
N GLY A 154 -1.11 11.61 4.76
CA GLY A 154 -1.39 11.52 6.19
C GLY A 154 -1.61 10.09 6.70
N TYR A 155 -1.11 9.08 5.98
CA TYR A 155 -1.05 7.72 6.52
C TYR A 155 0.12 7.59 7.52
N SER A 156 -0.07 6.74 8.53
CA SER A 156 0.98 6.48 9.53
C SER A 156 2.06 5.57 8.93
N ILE A 157 3.15 6.18 8.47
CA ILE A 157 4.31 5.49 7.92
C ILE A 157 5.51 5.70 8.86
N LEU A 158 6.01 4.63 9.44
CA LEU A 158 7.22 4.64 10.24
C LEU A 158 8.45 4.37 9.36
N THR A 159 9.50 5.18 9.51
CA THR A 159 10.76 5.05 8.73
C THR A 159 12.01 4.95 9.63
N SER A 160 11.83 4.64 10.90
CA SER A 160 12.94 4.39 11.84
C SER A 160 13.73 3.15 11.44
N THR A 161 15.03 3.11 11.71
CA THR A 161 15.85 1.91 11.48
C THR A 161 15.50 0.75 12.40
N THR A 162 14.85 1.01 13.54
CA THR A 162 14.36 0.01 14.48
C THR A 162 12.89 0.22 14.76
N PHE A 163 12.15 -0.86 14.99
CA PHE A 163 10.78 -0.79 15.50
C PHE A 163 10.39 -2.08 16.25
N LYS A 164 9.33 -1.97 17.04
CA LYS A 164 8.69 -3.13 17.68
C LYS A 164 7.19 -3.13 17.42
N MET A 165 6.57 -4.29 17.51
CA MET A 165 5.11 -4.42 17.50
C MET A 165 4.49 -4.06 18.86
N PRO A 166 3.19 -3.63 18.90
CA PRO A 166 2.49 -3.37 20.18
C PRO A 166 2.45 -4.59 21.11
N SER A 167 2.45 -5.81 20.55
CA SER A 167 2.49 -7.06 21.31
C SER A 167 3.79 -7.26 22.10
N ARG A 168 4.83 -6.46 21.83
CA ARG A 168 6.20 -6.61 22.40
C ARG A 168 6.83 -7.97 22.15
N ASN A 169 6.29 -8.74 21.19
CA ASN A 169 6.82 -10.07 20.85
C ASN A 169 7.74 -10.04 19.64
N VAL A 170 7.60 -9.06 18.76
CA VAL A 170 8.44 -8.88 17.55
C VAL A 170 9.12 -7.52 17.62
N GLY A 171 10.43 -7.52 17.40
CA GLY A 171 11.25 -6.32 17.18
C GLY A 171 12.08 -6.48 15.92
N CYS A 172 12.27 -5.39 15.20
CA CYS A 172 12.94 -5.38 13.91
C CYS A 172 14.03 -4.29 13.87
N GLU A 173 15.08 -4.57 13.09
CA GLU A 173 16.18 -3.65 12.82
C GLU A 173 16.57 -3.74 11.35
N LEU A 174 16.66 -2.58 10.70
CA LEU A 174 17.22 -2.41 9.36
C LEU A 174 18.71 -2.10 9.46
N SER A 175 19.54 -3.00 8.93
CA SER A 175 21.00 -2.81 8.81
C SER A 175 21.38 -2.88 7.34
N GLY A 176 21.88 -1.75 6.80
CA GLY A 176 22.09 -1.61 5.37
C GLY A 176 20.77 -1.84 4.61
N THR A 177 20.74 -2.82 3.73
CA THR A 177 19.57 -3.19 2.92
C THR A 177 18.86 -4.44 3.43
N THR A 178 19.15 -4.89 4.66
CA THR A 178 18.59 -6.11 5.25
C THR A 178 17.80 -5.77 6.51
N LEU A 179 16.53 -6.17 6.53
CA LEU A 179 15.69 -6.14 7.72
C LEU A 179 15.80 -7.48 8.46
N ARG A 180 16.17 -7.43 9.73
CA ARG A 180 16.10 -8.54 10.67
C ARG A 180 14.91 -8.30 11.59
N CYS A 181 14.07 -9.31 11.77
CA CYS A 181 12.99 -9.29 12.76
C CYS A 181 13.11 -10.48 13.69
N ASP A 182 13.29 -10.20 14.97
CA ASP A 182 13.33 -11.22 16.01
C ASP A 182 11.97 -11.37 16.69
N ILE A 183 11.65 -12.61 17.04
CA ILE A 183 10.43 -12.94 17.76
C ILE A 183 10.75 -13.62 19.08
N ARG A 184 10.37 -13.01 20.20
CA ARG A 184 10.70 -13.46 21.57
C ARG A 184 10.17 -14.85 21.92
N SER A 185 9.05 -15.26 21.27
CA SER A 185 8.48 -16.60 21.45
C SER A 185 9.20 -17.70 20.66
N GLY A 186 10.21 -17.35 19.84
CA GLY A 186 10.81 -18.22 18.86
C GLY A 186 9.88 -18.54 17.69
N LEU A 187 10.42 -19.10 16.60
CA LEU A 187 9.66 -19.54 15.43
C LEU A 187 8.86 -20.81 15.77
N LYS A 188 7.58 -20.84 15.40
CA LYS A 188 6.67 -21.98 15.65
C LYS A 188 5.93 -22.40 14.38
N PRO A 189 6.07 -23.68 13.91
CA PRO A 189 7.08 -24.65 14.37
C PRO A 189 8.50 -24.17 14.01
N PRO A 190 9.54 -24.61 14.73
CA PRO A 190 10.90 -24.28 14.33
C PRO A 190 11.24 -24.93 12.97
N PRO A 191 12.14 -24.33 12.18
CA PRO A 191 12.64 -24.95 10.95
C PRO A 191 13.22 -26.36 11.19
N ALA A 192 13.03 -27.25 10.23
CA ALA A 192 13.51 -28.66 10.36
C ALA A 192 15.04 -28.79 10.43
N LYS A 193 15.80 -27.75 10.02
CA LYS A 193 17.26 -27.75 10.07
C LYS A 193 17.73 -27.52 11.51
N SER A 194 18.88 -28.09 11.87
CA SER A 194 19.55 -27.81 13.12
C SER A 194 20.02 -26.34 13.17
N CYS A 195 19.99 -25.77 14.37
CA CYS A 195 20.47 -24.43 14.68
C CYS A 195 21.39 -24.51 15.90
N SER A 196 22.56 -23.89 15.84
CA SER A 196 23.49 -23.82 16.96
C SER A 196 23.10 -22.79 18.03
N GLY A 197 22.18 -21.89 17.70
CA GLY A 197 21.50 -20.94 18.59
C GLY A 197 20.02 -21.25 18.65
N ASP A 198 19.22 -20.21 18.61
CA ASP A 198 17.77 -20.29 18.58
C ASP A 198 17.20 -19.89 17.22
N TRP A 199 16.12 -20.53 16.80
CA TRP A 199 15.31 -20.06 15.68
C TRP A 199 14.46 -18.85 16.15
N GLY A 200 15.13 -17.70 16.25
CA GLY A 200 14.61 -16.49 16.91
C GLY A 200 13.97 -15.48 15.99
N GLY A 201 13.99 -15.67 14.68
CA GLY A 201 13.48 -14.62 13.79
C GLY A 201 13.53 -14.94 12.30
N VAL A 202 13.36 -13.89 11.48
CA VAL A 202 13.43 -13.94 10.03
C VAL A 202 14.23 -12.73 9.53
N THR A 203 14.98 -12.91 8.43
CA THR A 203 15.64 -11.82 7.71
C THR A 203 15.09 -11.73 6.30
N ILE A 204 14.99 -10.51 5.77
CA ILE A 204 14.69 -10.21 4.36
C ILE A 204 15.59 -9.08 3.88
N GLY A 205 16.21 -9.26 2.72
CA GLY A 205 16.94 -8.18 2.06
C GLY A 205 16.04 -7.38 1.12
N SER A 206 16.53 -6.24 0.63
CA SER A 206 15.86 -5.50 -0.46
C SER A 206 15.70 -6.33 -1.74
N LYS A 207 16.42 -7.43 -1.84
CA LYS A 207 16.35 -8.40 -2.95
C LYS A 207 16.46 -9.82 -2.41
N GLY A 208 15.77 -10.75 -3.10
CA GLY A 208 15.82 -12.17 -2.78
C GLY A 208 14.89 -12.61 -1.64
N PRO A 209 14.84 -13.92 -1.36
CA PRO A 209 13.85 -14.51 -0.48
C PRO A 209 14.12 -14.18 1.00
N ALA A 210 13.04 -14.15 1.76
CA ALA A 210 13.11 -14.12 3.22
C ALA A 210 13.63 -15.47 3.77
N LYS A 211 14.35 -15.43 4.89
CA LYS A 211 14.97 -16.63 5.48
C LYS A 211 14.79 -16.65 7.00
N PRO A 212 14.50 -17.84 7.57
CA PRO A 212 14.53 -17.98 9.02
C PRO A 212 15.94 -17.71 9.56
N LEU A 213 16.02 -17.08 10.69
CA LEU A 213 17.26 -16.68 11.35
C LEU A 213 17.58 -17.62 12.51
N CYS A 214 18.76 -18.24 12.44
CA CYS A 214 19.40 -18.93 13.55
C CYS A 214 20.42 -17.98 14.18
N ALA A 215 20.15 -17.51 15.39
CA ALA A 215 21.02 -16.59 16.11
C ALA A 215 21.05 -16.91 17.60
N SER A 216 22.14 -16.53 18.28
CA SER A 216 22.29 -16.63 19.74
C SER A 216 22.18 -15.28 20.45
N ASP A 217 21.97 -14.21 19.68
CA ASP A 217 21.75 -12.84 20.12
C ASP A 217 20.33 -12.36 19.75
N THR A 218 19.93 -11.21 20.26
CA THR A 218 18.68 -10.55 19.89
C THR A 218 18.92 -9.07 19.60
N ILE A 219 18.20 -8.57 18.58
CA ILE A 219 18.12 -7.13 18.26
C ILE A 219 16.89 -6.47 18.90
N TYR A 220 16.14 -7.21 19.72
CA TYR A 220 14.95 -6.67 20.34
C TYR A 220 15.30 -5.54 21.31
N ASP A 221 14.75 -4.35 21.05
CA ASP A 221 14.94 -3.15 21.87
C ASP A 221 13.57 -2.64 22.39
N ASP A 222 13.44 -2.63 23.73
CA ASP A 222 12.23 -2.11 24.39
C ASP A 222 12.06 -0.59 24.20
N SER A 223 13.11 0.14 23.86
CA SER A 223 13.07 1.59 23.58
C SER A 223 12.69 1.92 22.13
N ALA A 224 12.74 0.94 21.21
CA ALA A 224 12.39 1.14 19.80
C ALA A 224 10.96 1.67 19.64
N PRO A 225 10.72 2.54 18.65
CA PRO A 225 9.37 3.05 18.37
C PRO A 225 8.41 1.91 18.05
N THR A 226 7.15 2.08 18.45
CA THR A 226 6.11 1.09 18.20
C THR A 226 5.50 1.29 16.82
N LEU A 227 5.48 0.24 16.01
CA LEU A 227 4.70 0.18 14.78
C LEU A 227 3.27 -0.24 15.14
N GLU A 228 2.39 0.72 15.31
CA GLU A 228 1.01 0.49 15.74
C GLU A 228 0.24 -0.44 14.79
N TYR A 229 -0.76 -1.16 15.30
CA TYR A 229 -1.59 -2.01 14.44
C TYR A 229 -2.31 -1.19 13.37
N GLY A 230 -2.28 -1.67 12.13
CA GLY A 230 -2.78 -0.95 10.95
C GLY A 230 -1.79 0.06 10.37
N SER A 231 -0.60 0.22 10.97
CA SER A 231 0.45 1.11 10.45
C SER A 231 1.45 0.36 9.59
N VAL A 232 2.14 1.11 8.74
CA VAL A 232 3.17 0.62 7.82
C VAL A 232 4.54 1.13 8.27
N TRP A 233 5.53 0.28 8.16
CA TRP A 233 6.94 0.62 8.18
C TRP A 233 7.52 0.47 6.77
N GLY A 234 8.42 1.38 6.35
CA GLY A 234 9.11 1.28 5.07
C GLY A 234 10.54 1.78 5.11
N GLY A 235 11.43 1.05 4.43
CA GLY A 235 12.84 1.40 4.25
C GLY A 235 13.55 0.46 3.29
N GLU A 236 14.45 1.02 2.46
CA GLU A 236 15.33 0.28 1.54
C GLU A 236 14.60 -0.72 0.63
N GLY A 237 13.43 -0.35 0.10
CA GLY A 237 12.62 -1.23 -0.75
C GLY A 237 11.94 -2.38 -0.01
N ILE A 238 11.90 -2.34 1.33
CA ILE A 238 11.18 -3.29 2.18
C ILE A 238 10.03 -2.56 2.86
N THR A 239 8.86 -3.18 2.90
CA THR A 239 7.68 -2.66 3.59
C THR A 239 7.10 -3.70 4.53
N CYS A 240 6.65 -3.25 5.69
CA CYS A 240 6.00 -4.10 6.68
C CYS A 240 4.66 -3.49 7.12
N VAL A 241 3.67 -4.33 7.36
CA VAL A 241 2.39 -3.96 7.96
C VAL A 241 2.23 -4.68 9.30
N SER A 242 1.93 -3.92 10.33
CA SER A 242 1.62 -4.46 11.66
C SER A 242 0.12 -4.73 11.76
N ASN A 243 -0.25 -5.97 12.06
CA ASN A 243 -1.62 -6.39 12.30
C ASN A 243 -1.75 -7.12 13.64
N GLN A 244 -2.97 -7.23 14.16
CA GLN A 244 -3.21 -8.03 15.38
C GLN A 244 -2.85 -9.50 15.18
N SER A 245 -2.96 -10.02 13.95
CA SER A 245 -2.57 -11.39 13.59
C SER A 245 -1.06 -11.60 13.54
N GLY A 246 -0.28 -10.55 13.31
CA GLY A 246 1.19 -10.63 13.18
C GLY A 246 1.78 -9.51 12.35
N LEU A 247 3.09 -9.58 12.14
CA LEU A 247 3.85 -8.71 11.24
C LEU A 247 3.98 -9.38 9.88
N GLN A 248 3.60 -8.67 8.83
CA GLN A 248 3.84 -9.10 7.44
C GLN A 248 4.79 -8.12 6.78
N CYS A 249 5.85 -8.62 6.15
CA CYS A 249 6.81 -7.81 5.40
C CYS A 249 6.99 -8.34 3.98
N SER A 250 7.34 -7.44 3.06
CA SER A 250 7.62 -7.77 1.67
C SER A 250 8.72 -6.86 1.12
N ASN A 251 9.48 -7.35 0.15
CA ASN A 251 10.45 -6.55 -0.59
C ASN A 251 9.97 -6.22 -2.01
N MET A 252 10.46 -5.10 -2.55
CA MET A 252 10.26 -4.66 -3.93
C MET A 252 11.62 -4.52 -4.62
N PRO A 253 11.76 -4.95 -5.88
CA PRO A 253 10.76 -5.54 -6.78
C PRO A 253 10.61 -7.07 -6.66
N GLY A 254 11.30 -7.72 -5.71
CA GLY A 254 11.37 -9.18 -5.61
C GLY A 254 10.06 -9.88 -5.29
N GLY A 255 9.12 -9.20 -4.61
CA GLY A 255 7.84 -9.77 -4.22
C GLY A 255 7.94 -10.88 -3.17
N HIS A 256 9.14 -11.07 -2.57
CA HIS A 256 9.32 -12.02 -1.48
C HIS A 256 8.72 -11.49 -0.20
N THR A 257 8.17 -12.38 0.62
CA THR A 257 7.44 -12.02 1.81
C THR A 257 7.86 -12.83 3.02
N PHE A 258 7.61 -12.29 4.21
CA PHE A 258 7.50 -13.10 5.40
C PHE A 258 6.31 -12.66 6.27
N PHE A 259 5.87 -13.59 7.10
CA PHE A 259 4.89 -13.36 8.15
C PHE A 259 5.45 -13.87 9.47
N LEU A 260 5.30 -13.09 10.54
CA LEU A 260 5.68 -13.47 11.91
C LEU A 260 4.53 -13.26 12.88
N SER A 261 4.17 -14.31 13.60
CA SER A 261 3.23 -14.24 14.71
C SER A 261 3.68 -15.16 15.85
N ARG A 262 3.01 -15.05 17.00
CA ARG A 262 3.29 -15.94 18.14
C ARG A 262 2.99 -17.41 17.82
N GLN A 263 2.07 -17.67 16.89
CA GLN A 263 1.56 -18.99 16.57
C GLN A 263 2.24 -19.62 15.35
N SER A 264 2.66 -18.79 14.39
CA SER A 264 3.16 -19.25 13.10
C SER A 264 4.08 -18.26 12.45
N TRP A 265 4.85 -18.74 11.49
CA TRP A 265 5.66 -17.94 10.59
C TRP A 265 5.62 -18.53 9.18
N ALA A 266 5.91 -17.70 8.19
CA ALA A 266 6.11 -18.09 6.80
C ALA A 266 7.18 -17.19 6.17
N ALA A 267 7.91 -17.70 5.17
CA ALA A 267 8.90 -16.95 4.41
C ALA A 267 8.96 -17.49 2.97
N THR A 268 9.02 -16.58 1.98
CA THR A 268 9.09 -16.91 0.54
C THR A 268 10.24 -16.19 -0.15
#